data_d3d8172e03dd514ad7b8f42d7d111992
#
_entry.id   d3d8172e03dd514ad7b8f42d7d111992
#
_cell.length_a   1.000
_cell.length_b   1.000
_cell.length_c   1.000
_cell.angle_alpha   90.00
_cell.angle_beta   90.00
_cell.angle_gamma   90.00
#
_symmetry.space_group_name_H-M   'P 1'
#
loop_
_entity.id
_entity.type
_entity.pdbx_description
1 polymer ?
#
loop_
_entity_poly.entity_id
_entity_poly.type
_entity_poly.pdbx_seq_one_letter_code
_entity_poly.pdbx_strand_id
1 'polypeptide(L)'
;MNIVLDVAGPLTSPEKGGISYFLEEYLATLAEIDSVNHYYLFGSFYRNYRERIARLSIPQRSNIHRATKKFPAKISVIAGNRFRISIPEILLSKSKIDLFHALSGSLPFLRSIPSLFTLYDLSFAVNPEWYRDNWFSGIQQEAERAHHIIAPSHATKNDILHYYGIPEEKISVIYLGCNSSLFYPRSKEEIKEFLHTKNAPSSYFLTVATSAKRKNITGLLHSLTMIKEKIKPFTLIVIAGSLRSSEEISLLVKKTNLTKEVLIFHEVKKEDLPYFYSGAKAFLFPSLYEGFGLPILEAMACGTPVITSNLSSLPEIAGNAAILVNPNNPEEIAASILRLCEDPVLAETLRNAGILRASEFSWKKTVTETISLYKKIIL
;
A
#
# COMPACT_ATOMS: atom_id res chain seq x y z
N MET A 1 21.02 -13.68 13.29
CA MET A 1 21.07 -12.21 13.36
C MET A 1 19.98 -11.71 14.30
N ASN A 2 20.24 -10.61 14.99
CA ASN A 2 19.26 -9.91 15.85
C ASN A 2 18.80 -8.64 15.14
N ILE A 3 17.59 -8.62 14.62
CA ILE A 3 17.08 -7.57 13.74
C ILE A 3 15.95 -6.83 14.45
N VAL A 4 16.04 -5.51 14.52
CA VAL A 4 14.96 -4.66 14.99
C VAL A 4 14.09 -4.28 13.79
N LEU A 5 12.78 -4.49 13.93
CA LEU A 5 11.77 -4.05 12.97
C LEU A 5 10.95 -2.92 13.60
N ASP A 6 11.02 -1.70 13.06
CA ASP A 6 10.18 -0.59 13.50
C ASP A 6 8.79 -0.67 12.87
N VAL A 7 7.89 -1.35 13.57
CA VAL A 7 6.56 -1.73 13.05
C VAL A 7 5.41 -1.30 13.95
N ALA A 8 5.68 -1.04 15.22
CA ALA A 8 4.61 -0.89 16.21
C ALA A 8 3.77 0.38 16.00
N GLY A 9 4.32 1.41 15.37
CA GLY A 9 3.58 2.63 15.05
C GLY A 9 2.33 2.36 14.22
N PRO A 10 2.47 1.91 12.98
CA PRO A 10 1.34 1.59 12.10
C PRO A 10 0.45 0.46 12.63
N LEU A 11 1.04 -0.63 13.15
CA LEU A 11 0.27 -1.78 13.64
C LEU A 11 -0.60 -1.48 14.86
N THR A 12 -0.29 -0.45 15.61
CA THR A 12 -1.06 -0.02 16.79
C THR A 12 -1.98 1.18 16.53
N SER A 13 -2.01 1.69 15.29
CA SER A 13 -2.92 2.77 14.90
C SER A 13 -4.38 2.30 14.98
N PRO A 14 -5.31 3.14 15.44
CA PRO A 14 -6.74 2.82 15.35
C PRO A 14 -7.23 2.75 13.91
N GLU A 15 -6.66 3.56 13.02
CA GLU A 15 -6.94 3.54 11.59
C GLU A 15 -5.83 2.78 10.86
N LYS A 16 -6.19 1.68 10.21
CA LYS A 16 -5.26 0.88 9.42
C LYS A 16 -5.15 1.46 8.01
N GLY A 17 -3.94 1.78 7.61
CA GLY A 17 -3.61 2.21 6.24
C GLY A 17 -2.84 1.13 5.48
N GLY A 18 -2.44 1.43 4.25
CA GLY A 18 -1.68 0.50 3.40
C GLY A 18 -0.42 -0.07 4.07
N ILE A 19 0.32 0.77 4.83
CA ILE A 19 1.51 0.31 5.58
C ILE A 19 1.13 -0.72 6.66
N SER A 20 0.00 -0.55 7.34
CA SER A 20 -0.43 -1.53 8.36
C SER A 20 -0.73 -2.89 7.74
N TYR A 21 -1.43 -2.92 6.60
CA TYR A 21 -1.72 -4.15 5.86
C TYR A 21 -0.44 -4.82 5.33
N PHE A 22 0.47 -4.03 4.79
CA PHE A 22 1.79 -4.52 4.40
C PHE A 22 2.51 -5.21 5.56
N LEU A 23 2.58 -4.55 6.72
CA LEU A 23 3.29 -5.06 7.89
C LEU A 23 2.65 -6.34 8.45
N GLU A 24 1.33 -6.46 8.43
CA GLU A 24 0.63 -7.68 8.85
C GLU A 24 1.03 -8.89 7.97
N GLU A 25 0.99 -8.73 6.64
CA GLU A 25 1.37 -9.77 5.70
C GLU A 25 2.88 -10.08 5.79
N TYR A 26 3.71 -9.05 5.88
CA TYR A 26 5.15 -9.20 6.00
C TYR A 26 5.53 -9.99 7.26
N LEU A 27 4.97 -9.62 8.43
CA LEU A 27 5.26 -10.30 9.68
C LEU A 27 4.69 -11.72 9.73
N ALA A 28 3.51 -11.96 9.19
CA ALA A 28 2.94 -13.30 9.10
C ALA A 28 3.83 -14.23 8.26
N THR A 29 4.24 -13.76 7.08
CA THR A 29 5.14 -14.52 6.20
C THR A 29 6.53 -14.70 6.82
N LEU A 30 7.07 -13.66 7.46
CA LEU A 30 8.36 -13.74 8.15
C LEU A 30 8.35 -14.82 9.23
N ALA A 31 7.27 -14.88 10.02
CA ALA A 31 7.10 -15.88 11.06
C ALA A 31 6.96 -17.31 10.50
N GLU A 32 6.48 -17.44 9.28
CA GLU A 32 6.36 -18.73 8.60
C GLU A 32 7.70 -19.26 8.09
N ILE A 33 8.49 -18.39 7.44
CA ILE A 33 9.65 -18.83 6.67
C ILE A 33 11.01 -18.70 7.39
N ASP A 34 11.11 -17.89 8.44
CA ASP A 34 12.37 -17.69 9.16
C ASP A 34 12.25 -18.04 10.65
N SER A 35 12.93 -19.11 11.04
CA SER A 35 13.06 -19.54 12.44
C SER A 35 14.46 -19.34 13.00
N VAL A 36 15.41 -18.84 12.20
CA VAL A 36 16.84 -18.75 12.57
C VAL A 36 17.20 -17.38 13.14
N ASN A 37 16.70 -16.31 12.51
CA ASN A 37 16.97 -14.95 12.94
C ASN A 37 16.02 -14.52 14.06
N HIS A 38 16.47 -13.66 14.97
CA HIS A 38 15.65 -13.08 16.01
C HIS A 38 15.16 -11.69 15.60
N TYR A 39 13.86 -11.45 15.74
CA TYR A 39 13.21 -10.21 15.35
C TYR A 39 12.63 -9.49 16.55
N TYR A 40 12.98 -8.21 16.71
CA TYR A 40 12.53 -7.35 17.80
C TYR A 40 11.56 -6.32 17.25
N LEU A 41 10.26 -6.49 17.49
CA LEU A 41 9.21 -5.58 17.02
C LEU A 41 9.23 -4.30 17.87
N PHE A 42 9.87 -3.27 17.33
CA PHE A 42 10.10 -2.00 18.01
C PHE A 42 8.99 -0.99 17.75
N GLY A 43 8.84 -0.08 18.70
CA GLY A 43 8.05 1.14 18.63
C GLY A 43 8.09 1.84 19.96
N SER A 44 8.14 3.18 19.92
CA SER A 44 8.14 4.01 21.13
C SER A 44 6.95 4.95 21.12
N PHE A 45 6.13 4.90 22.16
CA PHE A 45 5.00 5.81 22.35
C PHE A 45 4.70 5.98 23.83
N TYR A 46 4.28 7.18 24.22
CA TYR A 46 3.96 7.51 25.61
C TYR A 46 2.45 7.52 25.84
N ARG A 47 1.70 8.24 24.95
CA ARG A 47 0.24 8.34 25.07
C ARG A 47 -0.42 7.02 24.64
N ASN A 48 -1.45 6.62 25.37
CA ASN A 48 -2.27 5.42 25.10
C ASN A 48 -1.42 4.13 25.00
N TYR A 49 -0.28 4.04 25.71
CA TYR A 49 0.67 2.93 25.59
C TYR A 49 -0.02 1.57 25.78
N ARG A 50 -0.84 1.41 26.85
CA ARG A 50 -1.51 0.13 27.14
C ARG A 50 -2.47 -0.27 26.03
N GLU A 51 -3.30 0.66 25.55
CA GLU A 51 -4.25 0.40 24.44
C GLU A 51 -3.53 0.05 23.15
N ARG A 52 -2.45 0.77 22.83
CA ARG A 52 -1.64 0.49 21.65
C ARG A 52 -1.01 -0.89 21.70
N ILE A 53 -0.45 -1.27 22.87
CA ILE A 53 0.11 -2.62 23.06
C ILE A 53 -0.96 -3.71 22.94
N ALA A 54 -2.18 -3.47 23.41
CA ALA A 54 -3.28 -4.42 23.26
C ALA A 54 -3.70 -4.67 21.80
N ARG A 55 -3.50 -3.67 20.93
CA ARG A 55 -3.78 -3.80 19.48
C ARG A 55 -2.64 -4.48 18.71
N LEU A 56 -1.44 -4.54 19.28
CA LEU A 56 -0.29 -5.12 18.60
C LEU A 56 -0.40 -6.65 18.57
N SER A 57 -0.84 -7.18 17.45
CA SER A 57 -0.79 -8.61 17.17
C SER A 57 0.63 -9.00 16.79
N ILE A 58 1.22 -9.94 17.55
CA ILE A 58 2.56 -10.47 17.31
C ILE A 58 2.42 -11.95 16.97
N PRO A 59 3.01 -12.43 15.86
CA PRO A 59 3.06 -13.86 15.59
C PRO A 59 3.72 -14.60 16.77
N GLN A 60 3.06 -15.64 17.26
CA GLN A 60 3.58 -16.46 18.38
C GLN A 60 4.69 -17.39 17.87
N ARG A 61 5.91 -16.89 17.88
CA ARG A 61 7.13 -17.62 17.52
C ARG A 61 8.24 -17.30 18.53
N SER A 62 9.07 -18.30 18.83
CA SER A 62 10.16 -18.16 19.82
C SER A 62 11.23 -17.13 19.43
N ASN A 63 11.35 -16.84 18.15
CA ASN A 63 12.32 -15.90 17.60
C ASN A 63 11.73 -14.51 17.30
N ILE A 64 10.47 -14.23 17.61
CA ILE A 64 9.83 -12.92 17.45
C ILE A 64 9.52 -12.33 18.82
N HIS A 65 10.13 -11.18 19.11
CA HIS A 65 10.12 -10.56 20.43
C HIS A 65 9.47 -9.18 20.42
N ARG A 66 8.68 -8.85 21.41
CA ARG A 66 8.18 -7.48 21.58
C ARG A 66 9.26 -6.60 22.22
N ALA A 67 9.61 -5.51 21.54
CA ALA A 67 10.59 -4.51 21.98
C ALA A 67 9.99 -3.10 22.13
N THR A 68 8.68 -2.99 22.33
CA THR A 68 7.98 -1.71 22.48
C THR A 68 8.36 -1.01 23.80
N LYS A 69 8.49 0.32 23.75
CA LYS A 69 8.91 1.14 24.89
C LYS A 69 7.93 2.26 25.17
N LYS A 70 7.65 2.50 26.46
CA LYS A 70 6.87 3.66 26.90
C LYS A 70 7.77 4.90 26.92
N PHE A 71 7.99 5.50 25.76
CA PHE A 71 8.84 6.67 25.58
C PHE A 71 8.25 7.59 24.49
N PRO A 72 8.28 8.94 24.68
CA PRO A 72 7.72 9.86 23.69
C PRO A 72 8.54 9.88 22.39
N ALA A 73 7.95 9.46 21.26
CA ALA A 73 8.64 9.43 19.97
C ALA A 73 9.19 10.81 19.56
N LYS A 74 8.47 11.91 19.85
CA LYS A 74 8.94 13.28 19.55
C LYS A 74 10.27 13.60 20.24
N ILE A 75 10.49 13.13 21.48
CA ILE A 75 11.74 13.33 22.19
C ILE A 75 12.87 12.55 21.49
N SER A 76 12.59 11.34 21.01
CA SER A 76 13.56 10.56 20.24
C SER A 76 14.01 11.31 18.98
N VAL A 77 13.07 11.91 18.25
CA VAL A 77 13.37 12.71 17.05
C VAL A 77 14.21 13.94 17.40
N ILE A 78 13.82 14.70 18.42
CA ILE A 78 14.56 15.90 18.86
C ILE A 78 15.98 15.53 19.33
N ALA A 79 16.10 14.49 20.15
CA ALA A 79 17.39 14.00 20.67
C ALA A 79 18.32 13.58 19.52
N GLY A 80 17.80 12.88 18.52
CA GLY A 80 18.54 12.47 17.34
C GLY A 80 18.97 13.64 16.46
N ASN A 81 18.03 14.50 16.08
CA ASN A 81 18.29 15.58 15.14
C ASN A 81 19.14 16.71 15.73
N ARG A 82 18.91 17.07 16.99
CA ARG A 82 19.59 18.21 17.65
C ARG A 82 20.87 17.83 18.36
N PHE A 83 20.89 16.67 19.01
CA PHE A 83 21.98 16.28 19.91
C PHE A 83 22.75 15.04 19.45
N ARG A 84 22.39 14.44 18.30
CA ARG A 84 22.99 13.20 17.79
C ARG A 84 22.92 12.04 18.80
N ILE A 85 21.85 11.97 19.61
CA ILE A 85 21.62 10.91 20.60
C ILE A 85 20.64 9.89 20.01
N SER A 86 21.08 8.65 19.95
CA SER A 86 20.25 7.52 19.49
C SER A 86 19.42 6.96 20.65
N ILE A 87 18.21 7.44 20.80
CA ILE A 87 17.27 6.90 21.80
C ILE A 87 16.92 5.43 21.53
N PRO A 88 16.67 4.97 20.29
CA PRO A 88 16.43 3.55 20.03
C PRO A 88 17.57 2.65 20.53
N GLU A 89 18.82 3.01 20.29
CA GLU A 89 19.97 2.22 20.76
C GLU A 89 20.05 2.17 22.30
N ILE A 90 19.78 3.29 22.98
CA ILE A 90 19.71 3.33 24.45
C ILE A 90 18.59 2.42 24.97
N LEU A 91 17.40 2.48 24.36
CA LEU A 91 16.25 1.68 24.78
C LEU A 91 16.43 0.17 24.50
N LEU A 92 17.29 -0.18 23.55
CA LEU A 92 17.59 -1.54 23.09
C LEU A 92 18.94 -2.05 23.62
N SER A 93 19.65 -1.28 24.44
CA SER A 93 21.03 -1.55 24.89
C SER A 93 21.27 -2.91 25.56
N LYS A 94 20.21 -3.55 26.06
CA LYS A 94 20.27 -4.90 26.64
C LYS A 94 20.36 -6.03 25.62
N SER A 95 20.13 -5.74 24.34
CA SER A 95 20.12 -6.71 23.24
C SER A 95 21.27 -6.38 22.29
N LYS A 96 22.05 -7.40 21.88
CA LYS A 96 23.02 -7.23 20.82
C LYS A 96 22.24 -7.17 19.50
N ILE A 97 22.11 -5.97 18.91
CA ILE A 97 21.39 -5.74 17.66
C ILE A 97 22.36 -5.64 16.51
N ASP A 98 22.12 -6.40 15.47
CA ASP A 98 22.94 -6.45 14.26
C ASP A 98 22.43 -5.48 13.17
N LEU A 99 21.10 -5.23 13.11
CA LEU A 99 20.47 -4.36 12.12
C LEU A 99 19.18 -3.72 12.65
N PHE A 100 18.91 -2.49 12.24
CA PHE A 100 17.63 -1.81 12.44
C PHE A 100 16.94 -1.59 11.09
N HIS A 101 15.77 -2.19 10.88
CA HIS A 101 14.95 -2.00 9.70
C HIS A 101 13.75 -1.09 10.00
N ALA A 102 13.77 0.12 9.44
CA ALA A 102 12.68 1.08 9.53
C ALA A 102 11.60 0.76 8.50
N LEU A 103 10.51 0.17 8.97
CA LEU A 103 9.33 -0.25 8.18
C LEU A 103 8.12 0.66 8.39
N SER A 104 8.19 1.61 9.33
CA SER A 104 7.06 2.49 9.66
C SER A 104 6.97 3.74 8.78
N GLY A 105 7.91 3.92 7.83
CA GLY A 105 7.99 5.09 6.97
C GLY A 105 8.85 6.24 7.54
N SER A 106 9.57 6.02 8.63
CA SER A 106 10.53 6.96 9.23
C SER A 106 11.70 6.22 9.84
N LEU A 107 12.92 6.73 9.62
CA LEU A 107 14.15 6.18 10.18
C LEU A 107 14.64 7.05 11.35
N PRO A 108 14.62 6.57 12.60
CA PRO A 108 15.17 7.31 13.73
C PRO A 108 16.69 7.50 13.58
N PHE A 109 17.24 8.46 14.32
CA PHE A 109 18.69 8.62 14.38
C PHE A 109 19.32 7.41 15.07
N LEU A 110 20.23 6.73 14.35
CA LEU A 110 21.06 5.64 14.85
C LEU A 110 22.53 6.05 14.78
N ARG A 111 23.33 5.62 15.76
CA ARG A 111 24.74 5.99 15.87
C ARG A 111 25.68 4.88 15.38
N SER A 112 25.39 3.66 15.74
CA SER A 112 26.30 2.50 15.55
C SER A 112 25.64 1.30 14.89
N ILE A 113 24.30 1.16 14.98
CA ILE A 113 23.60 0.04 14.39
C ILE A 113 23.38 0.31 12.90
N PRO A 114 23.77 -0.61 11.99
CA PRO A 114 23.43 -0.52 10.58
C PRO A 114 21.92 -0.39 10.37
N SER A 115 21.51 0.41 9.40
CA SER A 115 20.09 0.70 9.15
C SER A 115 19.66 0.37 7.74
N LEU A 116 18.49 -0.24 7.62
CA LEU A 116 17.75 -0.43 6.40
C LEU A 116 16.46 0.38 6.48
N PHE A 117 16.14 1.14 5.43
CA PHE A 117 14.95 1.99 5.39
C PHE A 117 14.06 1.59 4.22
N THR A 118 12.83 1.17 4.49
CA THR A 118 11.82 0.96 3.43
C THR A 118 11.10 2.26 3.15
N LEU A 119 11.33 2.82 1.96
CA LEU A 119 10.72 4.06 1.48
C LEU A 119 9.63 3.71 0.46
N TYR A 120 8.37 3.80 0.90
CA TYR A 120 7.23 3.27 0.14
C TYR A 120 6.84 4.10 -1.07
N ASP A 121 6.89 5.41 -0.99
CA ASP A 121 6.65 6.35 -2.09
C ASP A 121 7.28 7.72 -1.83
N LEU A 122 7.38 8.54 -2.87
CA LEU A 122 7.84 9.91 -2.82
C LEU A 122 6.79 10.90 -3.35
N SER A 123 5.50 10.57 -3.25
CA SER A 123 4.43 11.43 -3.76
C SER A 123 4.49 12.87 -3.24
N PHE A 124 4.97 13.06 -2.03
CA PHE A 124 5.19 14.36 -1.39
C PHE A 124 6.40 15.15 -1.93
N ALA A 125 7.39 14.47 -2.49
CA ALA A 125 8.54 15.10 -3.15
C ALA A 125 8.23 15.39 -4.63
N VAL A 126 7.50 14.47 -5.28
CA VAL A 126 7.13 14.59 -6.70
C VAL A 126 6.04 15.65 -6.90
N ASN A 127 5.06 15.73 -5.98
CA ASN A 127 3.94 16.67 -6.06
C ASN A 127 3.69 17.33 -4.68
N PRO A 128 4.58 18.23 -4.25
CA PRO A 128 4.51 18.85 -2.91
C PRO A 128 3.22 19.65 -2.70
N GLU A 129 2.59 20.16 -3.76
CA GLU A 129 1.34 20.92 -3.70
C GLU A 129 0.12 20.06 -3.30
N TRP A 130 0.25 18.75 -3.26
CA TRP A 130 -0.81 17.86 -2.75
C TRP A 130 -0.85 17.80 -1.23
N TYR A 131 0.19 18.29 -0.56
CA TYR A 131 0.41 18.18 0.87
C TYR A 131 0.46 19.56 1.52
N ARG A 132 -0.32 19.77 2.58
CA ARG A 132 -0.45 21.08 3.27
C ARG A 132 0.68 21.35 4.25
N ASP A 133 1.31 20.31 4.77
CA ASP A 133 2.31 20.40 5.83
C ASP A 133 3.65 19.84 5.38
N ASN A 134 4.74 20.46 5.83
CA ASN A 134 6.12 19.95 5.67
C ASN A 134 6.40 18.69 6.51
N TRP A 135 5.41 17.83 6.65
CA TRP A 135 5.47 16.62 7.48
C TRP A 135 6.57 15.66 7.01
N PHE A 136 6.90 15.72 5.75
CA PHE A 136 7.89 14.88 5.09
C PHE A 136 9.29 15.51 5.00
N SER A 137 9.50 16.71 5.55
CA SER A 137 10.76 17.47 5.41
C SER A 137 12.00 16.75 5.97
N GLY A 138 11.82 15.75 6.85
CA GLY A 138 12.92 14.95 7.41
C GLY A 138 13.27 13.69 6.64
N ILE A 139 12.40 13.22 5.73
CA ILE A 139 12.55 11.90 5.09
C ILE A 139 13.79 11.85 4.18
N GLN A 140 14.10 12.93 3.48
CA GLN A 140 15.33 12.99 2.68
C GLN A 140 16.56 12.77 3.56
N GLN A 141 16.69 13.49 4.67
CA GLN A 141 17.80 13.33 5.61
C GLN A 141 17.86 11.94 6.24
N GLU A 142 16.70 11.33 6.47
CA GLU A 142 16.58 9.96 6.97
C GLU A 142 17.08 8.96 5.92
N ALA A 143 16.71 9.15 4.66
CA ALA A 143 17.15 8.33 3.52
C ALA A 143 18.66 8.47 3.26
N GLU A 144 19.21 9.68 3.33
CA GLU A 144 20.66 9.95 3.20
C GLU A 144 21.47 9.23 4.29
N ARG A 145 20.94 9.17 5.54
CA ARG A 145 21.58 8.50 6.68
C ARG A 145 21.45 6.98 6.65
N ALA A 146 20.48 6.44 5.92
CA ALA A 146 20.30 5.00 5.82
C ALA A 146 21.53 4.32 5.22
N HIS A 147 21.92 3.17 5.77
CA HIS A 147 23.00 2.37 5.16
C HIS A 147 22.52 1.78 3.85
N HIS A 148 21.24 1.38 3.79
CA HIS A 148 20.62 0.88 2.58
C HIS A 148 19.12 1.20 2.57
N ILE A 149 18.51 1.27 1.37
CA ILE A 149 17.10 1.58 1.16
C ILE A 149 16.44 0.46 0.38
N ILE A 150 15.23 0.09 0.77
CA ILE A 150 14.32 -0.70 -0.05
C ILE A 150 13.30 0.23 -0.70
N ALA A 151 13.20 0.17 -2.01
CA ALA A 151 12.11 0.75 -2.80
C ALA A 151 11.16 -0.37 -3.26
N PRO A 152 9.83 -0.20 -3.19
CA PRO A 152 8.88 -1.23 -3.59
C PRO A 152 8.73 -1.38 -5.10
N SER A 153 9.31 -0.47 -5.90
CA SER A 153 9.26 -0.48 -7.37
C SER A 153 10.47 0.22 -7.97
N HIS A 154 10.75 -0.04 -9.23
CA HIS A 154 11.74 0.73 -9.99
C HIS A 154 11.34 2.20 -10.14
N ALA A 155 10.05 2.50 -10.28
CA ALA A 155 9.55 3.86 -10.29
C ALA A 155 9.94 4.59 -8.99
N THR A 156 9.68 4.02 -7.81
CA THR A 156 10.09 4.60 -6.53
C THR A 156 11.62 4.72 -6.41
N LYS A 157 12.39 3.72 -6.88
CA LYS A 157 13.85 3.82 -6.94
C LYS A 157 14.30 5.01 -7.77
N ASN A 158 13.73 5.20 -8.96
CA ASN A 158 14.05 6.32 -9.84
C ASN A 158 13.73 7.66 -9.19
N ASP A 159 12.61 7.76 -8.48
CA ASP A 159 12.26 8.97 -7.73
C ASP A 159 13.27 9.25 -6.61
N ILE A 160 13.73 8.22 -5.87
CA ILE A 160 14.77 8.38 -4.83
C ILE A 160 16.08 8.90 -5.45
N LEU A 161 16.49 8.33 -6.58
CA LEU A 161 17.69 8.78 -7.32
C LEU A 161 17.53 10.24 -7.76
N HIS A 162 16.39 10.59 -8.36
CA HIS A 162 16.14 11.89 -8.95
C HIS A 162 15.98 13.01 -7.91
N TYR A 163 15.12 12.80 -6.91
CA TYR A 163 14.76 13.86 -5.94
C TYR A 163 15.71 13.95 -4.76
N TYR A 164 16.36 12.84 -4.36
CA TYR A 164 17.24 12.82 -3.19
C TYR A 164 18.72 12.66 -3.54
N GLY A 165 19.06 12.30 -4.77
CA GLY A 165 20.45 12.12 -5.20
C GLY A 165 21.18 11.00 -4.46
N ILE A 166 20.45 10.01 -3.95
CA ILE A 166 21.04 8.89 -3.20
C ILE A 166 21.72 7.94 -4.19
N PRO A 167 22.96 7.46 -3.91
CA PRO A 167 23.67 6.54 -4.78
C PRO A 167 22.89 5.27 -5.08
N GLU A 168 22.92 4.81 -6.32
CA GLU A 168 22.14 3.67 -6.79
C GLU A 168 22.46 2.36 -6.04
N GLU A 169 23.71 2.16 -5.67
CA GLU A 169 24.18 1.01 -4.91
C GLU A 169 23.59 0.91 -3.51
N LYS A 170 23.06 2.02 -2.97
CA LYS A 170 22.33 2.04 -1.69
C LYS A 170 20.85 1.66 -1.82
N ILE A 171 20.34 1.43 -3.02
CA ILE A 171 18.91 1.22 -3.24
C ILE A 171 18.67 -0.15 -3.88
N SER A 172 17.94 -1.00 -3.18
CA SER A 172 17.44 -2.27 -3.72
C SER A 172 15.93 -2.17 -4.00
N VAL A 173 15.51 -2.67 -5.16
CA VAL A 173 14.09 -2.85 -5.44
C VAL A 173 13.65 -4.21 -4.92
N ILE A 174 12.67 -4.23 -4.02
CA ILE A 174 12.03 -5.44 -3.51
C ILE A 174 10.52 -5.25 -3.63
N TYR A 175 9.92 -5.98 -4.56
CA TYR A 175 8.47 -5.92 -4.80
C TYR A 175 7.67 -6.43 -3.61
N LEU A 176 6.48 -5.85 -3.42
CA LEU A 176 5.52 -6.32 -2.43
C LEU A 176 4.78 -7.55 -2.97
N GLY A 177 4.23 -8.36 -2.06
CA GLY A 177 3.46 -9.54 -2.41
C GLY A 177 1.96 -9.28 -2.50
N CYS A 178 1.25 -10.19 -3.19
CA CYS A 178 -0.19 -10.36 -3.08
C CYS A 178 -0.49 -11.62 -2.25
N ASN A 179 -1.47 -11.54 -1.34
CA ASN A 179 -1.89 -12.70 -0.54
C ASN A 179 -2.85 -13.58 -1.34
N SER A 180 -2.31 -14.58 -2.03
CA SER A 180 -3.08 -15.51 -2.86
C SER A 180 -4.02 -16.43 -2.06
N SER A 181 -3.84 -16.56 -0.76
CA SER A 181 -4.79 -17.30 0.10
C SER A 181 -6.06 -16.49 0.38
N LEU A 182 -5.98 -15.17 0.27
CA LEU A 182 -7.10 -14.26 0.48
C LEU A 182 -7.69 -13.80 -0.86
N PHE A 183 -6.84 -13.30 -1.76
CA PHE A 183 -7.23 -12.76 -3.06
C PHE A 183 -7.13 -13.84 -4.14
N TYR A 184 -8.28 -14.38 -4.50
CA TYR A 184 -8.49 -15.34 -5.59
C TYR A 184 -9.93 -15.23 -6.11
N PRO A 185 -10.21 -15.71 -7.32
CA PRO A 185 -11.55 -15.61 -7.92
C PRO A 185 -12.58 -16.35 -7.07
N ARG A 186 -13.67 -15.68 -6.71
CA ARG A 186 -14.82 -16.26 -6.00
C ARG A 186 -15.83 -16.85 -6.96
N SER A 187 -16.60 -17.83 -6.53
CA SER A 187 -17.71 -18.38 -7.32
C SER A 187 -18.83 -17.35 -7.49
N LYS A 188 -19.64 -17.54 -8.55
CA LYS A 188 -20.79 -16.65 -8.79
C LYS A 188 -21.80 -16.68 -7.66
N GLU A 189 -21.97 -17.83 -7.04
CA GLU A 189 -22.87 -18.07 -5.92
C GLU A 189 -22.42 -17.30 -4.67
N GLU A 190 -21.15 -17.42 -4.30
CA GLU A 190 -20.56 -16.67 -3.17
C GLU A 190 -20.66 -15.15 -3.39
N ILE A 191 -20.34 -14.67 -4.60
CA ILE A 191 -20.44 -13.25 -4.95
C ILE A 191 -21.89 -12.76 -4.80
N LYS A 192 -22.86 -13.50 -5.35
CA LYS A 192 -24.28 -13.15 -5.30
C LYS A 192 -24.79 -13.04 -3.86
N GLU A 193 -24.47 -14.04 -3.04
CA GLU A 193 -24.84 -14.04 -1.63
C GLU A 193 -24.22 -12.87 -0.87
N PHE A 194 -22.92 -12.64 -1.05
CA PHE A 194 -22.22 -11.53 -0.41
C PHE A 194 -22.80 -10.17 -0.80
N LEU A 195 -22.99 -9.90 -2.10
CA LEU A 195 -23.54 -8.63 -2.58
C LEU A 195 -24.97 -8.39 -2.07
N HIS A 196 -25.77 -9.45 -1.93
CA HIS A 196 -27.09 -9.36 -1.33
C HIS A 196 -27.01 -8.89 0.14
N THR A 197 -26.07 -9.42 0.94
CA THR A 197 -25.87 -8.99 2.35
C THR A 197 -25.43 -7.52 2.44
N LYS A 198 -24.79 -6.99 1.40
CA LYS A 198 -24.33 -5.58 1.35
C LYS A 198 -25.34 -4.65 0.67
N ASN A 199 -26.49 -5.13 0.20
CA ASN A 199 -27.41 -4.36 -0.64
C ASN A 199 -26.70 -3.74 -1.86
N ALA A 200 -25.72 -4.45 -2.43
CA ALA A 200 -24.95 -4.01 -3.57
C ALA A 200 -25.49 -4.65 -4.88
N PRO A 201 -25.43 -3.94 -6.02
CA PRO A 201 -25.89 -4.46 -7.29
C PRO A 201 -24.98 -5.58 -7.81
N SER A 202 -25.52 -6.48 -8.60
CA SER A 202 -24.78 -7.61 -9.23
C SER A 202 -23.88 -7.18 -10.38
N SER A 203 -23.99 -5.95 -10.85
CA SER A 203 -23.24 -5.43 -12.01
C SER A 203 -22.71 -4.03 -11.68
N TYR A 204 -21.39 -3.91 -11.58
CA TYR A 204 -20.75 -2.66 -11.17
C TYR A 204 -19.29 -2.58 -11.64
N PHE A 205 -18.78 -1.34 -11.69
CA PHE A 205 -17.36 -1.04 -11.68
C PHE A 205 -16.89 -0.84 -10.25
N LEU A 206 -15.64 -1.12 -9.96
CA LEU A 206 -15.06 -0.98 -8.63
C LEU A 206 -13.87 -0.03 -8.63
N THR A 207 -13.74 0.78 -7.60
CA THR A 207 -12.51 1.47 -7.25
C THR A 207 -12.27 1.42 -5.74
N VAL A 208 -11.00 1.34 -5.35
CA VAL A 208 -10.57 1.45 -3.94
C VAL A 208 -9.73 2.72 -3.83
N ALA A 209 -10.22 3.70 -3.09
CA ALA A 209 -9.58 4.99 -3.06
C ALA A 209 -9.82 5.75 -1.75
N THR A 210 -8.95 6.72 -1.50
CA THR A 210 -9.18 7.80 -0.54
C THR A 210 -9.49 9.08 -1.30
N SER A 211 -9.87 10.13 -0.60
CA SER A 211 -10.05 11.47 -1.16
C SER A 211 -8.74 12.17 -1.57
N ALA A 212 -7.58 11.55 -1.33
CA ALA A 212 -6.28 12.11 -1.69
C ALA A 212 -6.19 12.36 -3.21
N LYS A 213 -5.68 13.53 -3.60
CA LYS A 213 -5.55 13.94 -5.02
C LYS A 213 -4.87 12.87 -5.89
N ARG A 214 -3.85 12.19 -5.36
CA ARG A 214 -3.13 11.14 -6.08
C ARG A 214 -4.02 9.98 -6.54
N LYS A 215 -5.16 9.73 -5.89
CA LYS A 215 -6.11 8.66 -6.26
C LYS A 215 -7.04 9.03 -7.42
N ASN A 216 -7.05 10.30 -7.82
CA ASN A 216 -7.73 10.80 -9.03
C ASN A 216 -9.23 10.44 -9.15
N ILE A 217 -9.94 10.41 -8.02
CA ILE A 217 -11.40 10.14 -8.04
C ILE A 217 -12.14 11.17 -8.90
N THR A 218 -11.70 12.41 -8.90
CA THR A 218 -12.31 13.48 -9.72
C THR A 218 -12.21 13.17 -11.21
N GLY A 219 -11.04 12.76 -11.71
CA GLY A 219 -10.85 12.38 -13.11
C GLY A 219 -11.69 11.15 -13.48
N LEU A 220 -11.77 10.14 -12.60
CA LEU A 220 -12.61 8.96 -12.80
C LEU A 220 -14.10 9.33 -12.87
N LEU A 221 -14.61 10.16 -11.96
CA LEU A 221 -16.01 10.59 -11.99
C LEU A 221 -16.33 11.41 -13.26
N HIS A 222 -15.42 12.31 -13.69
CA HIS A 222 -15.57 13.04 -14.95
C HIS A 222 -15.67 12.08 -16.15
N SER A 223 -14.76 11.10 -16.25
CA SER A 223 -14.79 10.12 -17.35
C SER A 223 -16.11 9.36 -17.40
N LEU A 224 -16.68 8.99 -16.23
CA LEU A 224 -17.97 8.32 -16.17
C LEU A 224 -19.15 9.23 -16.58
N THR A 225 -19.10 10.53 -16.29
CA THR A 225 -20.14 11.47 -16.76
C THR A 225 -20.19 11.55 -18.29
N MET A 226 -19.05 11.46 -18.97
CA MET A 226 -18.95 11.54 -20.44
C MET A 226 -19.60 10.36 -21.14
N ILE A 227 -19.60 9.18 -20.52
CA ILE A 227 -20.11 7.93 -21.10
C ILE A 227 -21.40 7.44 -20.43
N LYS A 228 -21.92 8.18 -19.46
CA LYS A 228 -23.08 7.80 -18.66
C LYS A 228 -24.24 7.24 -19.48
N GLU A 229 -24.63 7.92 -20.56
CA GLU A 229 -25.76 7.51 -21.39
C GLU A 229 -25.47 6.25 -22.24
N LYS A 230 -24.19 5.96 -22.52
CA LYS A 230 -23.77 4.79 -23.33
C LYS A 230 -23.69 3.50 -22.52
N ILE A 231 -23.43 3.58 -21.21
CA ILE A 231 -23.23 2.42 -20.34
C ILE A 231 -24.36 2.19 -19.33
N LYS A 232 -25.45 2.95 -19.40
CA LYS A 232 -26.60 2.76 -18.49
C LYS A 232 -27.33 1.43 -18.72
N PRO A 233 -27.83 0.78 -17.64
CA PRO A 233 -27.57 1.16 -16.23
C PRO A 233 -26.17 0.72 -15.78
N PHE A 234 -25.49 1.58 -15.02
CA PHE A 234 -24.22 1.22 -14.38
C PHE A 234 -24.19 1.67 -12.93
N THR A 235 -23.33 1.02 -12.16
CA THR A 235 -22.98 1.46 -10.80
C THR A 235 -21.47 1.48 -10.68
N LEU A 236 -20.93 2.51 -10.03
CA LEU A 236 -19.57 2.53 -9.50
C LEU A 236 -19.63 2.28 -8.00
N ILE A 237 -18.99 1.22 -7.54
CA ILE A 237 -18.73 0.99 -6.12
C ILE A 237 -17.38 1.62 -5.78
N VAL A 238 -17.39 2.53 -4.79
CA VAL A 238 -16.19 3.14 -4.23
C VAL A 238 -15.96 2.58 -2.83
N ILE A 239 -14.84 1.90 -2.62
CA ILE A 239 -14.40 1.50 -1.29
C ILE A 239 -13.48 2.59 -0.76
N ALA A 240 -13.99 3.37 0.21
CA ALA A 240 -13.27 4.47 0.84
C ALA A 240 -12.45 3.97 2.02
N GLY A 241 -11.21 4.48 2.17
CA GLY A 241 -10.31 4.04 3.23
C GLY A 241 -10.70 4.51 4.65
N SER A 242 -11.62 5.50 4.76
CA SER A 242 -12.12 6.02 6.04
C SER A 242 -13.46 6.73 5.86
N LEU A 243 -14.17 6.97 6.97
CA LEU A 243 -15.42 7.75 6.97
C LEU A 243 -15.19 9.15 6.38
N ARG A 244 -14.12 9.84 6.79
CA ARG A 244 -13.76 11.15 6.25
C ARG A 244 -13.58 11.13 4.73
N SER A 245 -12.84 10.15 4.21
CA SER A 245 -12.68 9.99 2.76
C SER A 245 -14.02 9.73 2.06
N SER A 246 -14.91 8.95 2.68
CA SER A 246 -16.26 8.69 2.17
C SER A 246 -17.08 9.98 2.05
N GLU A 247 -17.05 10.85 3.07
CA GLU A 247 -17.74 12.14 3.06
C GLU A 247 -17.20 13.07 1.97
N GLU A 248 -15.86 13.20 1.87
CA GLU A 248 -15.21 14.03 0.85
C GLU A 248 -15.51 13.52 -0.57
N ILE A 249 -15.51 12.20 -0.80
CA ILE A 249 -15.88 11.59 -2.10
C ILE A 249 -17.37 11.83 -2.38
N SER A 250 -18.26 11.72 -1.39
CA SER A 250 -19.69 12.00 -1.56
C SER A 250 -19.96 13.43 -2.07
N LEU A 251 -19.16 14.40 -1.62
CA LEU A 251 -19.26 15.78 -2.14
C LEU A 251 -18.85 15.88 -3.61
N LEU A 252 -17.83 15.13 -4.04
CA LEU A 252 -17.42 15.08 -5.45
C LEU A 252 -18.50 14.40 -6.31
N VAL A 253 -19.09 13.31 -5.84
CA VAL A 253 -20.18 12.61 -6.52
C VAL A 253 -21.40 13.52 -6.73
N LYS A 254 -21.76 14.32 -5.72
CA LYS A 254 -22.86 15.32 -5.86
C LYS A 254 -22.54 16.36 -6.94
N LYS A 255 -21.29 16.87 -6.98
CA LYS A 255 -20.86 17.85 -7.98
C LYS A 255 -20.88 17.33 -9.41
N THR A 256 -20.73 16.01 -9.61
CA THR A 256 -20.74 15.38 -10.93
C THR A 256 -22.11 14.81 -11.33
N ASN A 257 -23.15 15.01 -10.52
CA ASN A 257 -24.50 14.48 -10.76
C ASN A 257 -24.55 12.96 -10.96
N LEU A 258 -23.70 12.21 -10.24
CA LEU A 258 -23.62 10.75 -10.27
C LEU A 258 -24.17 10.09 -8.99
N THR A 259 -25.02 10.79 -8.24
CA THR A 259 -25.50 10.33 -6.93
C THR A 259 -26.29 9.02 -6.99
N LYS A 260 -26.95 8.75 -8.12
CA LYS A 260 -27.71 7.52 -8.34
C LYS A 260 -26.84 6.34 -8.82
N GLU A 261 -25.69 6.64 -9.40
CA GLU A 261 -24.80 5.68 -10.04
C GLU A 261 -23.60 5.30 -9.14
N VAL A 262 -23.37 6.00 -8.02
CA VAL A 262 -22.22 5.75 -7.15
C VAL A 262 -22.67 5.29 -5.77
N LEU A 263 -22.19 4.12 -5.36
CA LEU A 263 -22.30 3.59 -4.00
C LEU A 263 -20.94 3.69 -3.30
N ILE A 264 -20.92 4.23 -2.08
CA ILE A 264 -19.69 4.38 -1.31
C ILE A 264 -19.76 3.48 -0.09
N PHE A 265 -18.80 2.58 0.04
CA PHE A 265 -18.58 1.77 1.24
C PHE A 265 -17.35 2.29 1.98
N HIS A 266 -17.39 2.33 3.30
CA HIS A 266 -16.25 2.60 4.17
C HIS A 266 -16.14 1.51 5.22
N GLU A 267 -14.95 1.40 5.85
CA GLU A 267 -14.69 0.38 6.85
C GLU A 267 -14.93 -1.07 6.36
N VAL A 268 -14.69 -1.30 5.04
CA VAL A 268 -14.79 -2.63 4.47
C VAL A 268 -13.67 -3.50 5.04
N LYS A 269 -14.04 -4.67 5.56
CA LYS A 269 -13.06 -5.64 6.07
C LYS A 269 -12.20 -6.17 4.93
N LYS A 270 -10.95 -6.51 5.24
CA LYS A 270 -10.03 -7.07 4.25
C LYS A 270 -10.57 -8.36 3.61
N GLU A 271 -11.25 -9.18 4.41
CA GLU A 271 -11.85 -10.44 4.01
C GLU A 271 -13.04 -10.26 3.04
N ASP A 272 -13.66 -9.08 3.04
CA ASP A 272 -14.78 -8.73 2.16
C ASP A 272 -14.30 -8.26 0.76
N LEU A 273 -13.06 -7.73 0.66
CA LEU A 273 -12.52 -7.17 -0.58
C LEU A 273 -12.51 -8.17 -1.76
N PRO A 274 -12.13 -9.45 -1.59
CA PRO A 274 -12.10 -10.39 -2.70
C PRO A 274 -13.45 -10.59 -3.39
N TYR A 275 -14.55 -10.48 -2.64
CA TYR A 275 -15.90 -10.58 -3.21
C TYR A 275 -16.26 -9.35 -4.05
N PHE A 276 -15.90 -8.15 -3.56
CA PHE A 276 -16.05 -6.92 -4.34
C PHE A 276 -15.19 -6.93 -5.60
N TYR A 277 -13.95 -7.39 -5.51
CA TYR A 277 -13.11 -7.52 -6.69
C TYR A 277 -13.69 -8.53 -7.67
N SER A 278 -13.93 -9.78 -7.25
CA SER A 278 -14.39 -10.86 -8.13
C SER A 278 -15.72 -10.58 -8.82
N GLY A 279 -16.62 -9.81 -8.17
CA GLY A 279 -17.93 -9.44 -8.72
C GLY A 279 -17.92 -8.23 -9.65
N ALA A 280 -16.82 -7.49 -9.73
CA ALA A 280 -16.73 -6.28 -10.53
C ALA A 280 -16.55 -6.59 -12.03
N LYS A 281 -17.20 -5.80 -12.90
CA LYS A 281 -16.96 -5.82 -14.36
C LYS A 281 -15.54 -5.39 -14.70
N ALA A 282 -15.06 -4.35 -14.00
CA ALA A 282 -13.70 -3.87 -14.08
C ALA A 282 -13.31 -3.15 -12.79
N PHE A 283 -12.03 -3.18 -12.49
CA PHE A 283 -11.40 -2.37 -11.45
C PHE A 283 -10.78 -1.12 -12.09
N LEU A 284 -11.25 0.06 -11.68
CA LEU A 284 -10.86 1.35 -12.23
C LEU A 284 -9.93 2.06 -11.25
N PHE A 285 -8.65 2.22 -11.63
CA PHE A 285 -7.64 2.76 -10.73
C PHE A 285 -6.69 3.73 -11.46
N PRO A 286 -7.21 4.86 -11.99
CA PRO A 286 -6.43 5.84 -12.74
C PRO A 286 -5.69 6.79 -11.80
N SER A 287 -4.92 6.27 -10.84
CA SER A 287 -4.15 7.07 -9.89
C SER A 287 -3.08 7.91 -10.60
N LEU A 288 -2.87 9.14 -10.12
CA LEU A 288 -1.82 10.02 -10.61
C LEU A 288 -0.44 9.59 -10.13
N TYR A 289 -0.38 8.95 -8.97
CA TYR A 289 0.88 8.46 -8.39
C TYR A 289 0.64 7.32 -7.39
N GLU A 290 1.45 6.27 -7.50
CA GLU A 290 1.53 5.16 -6.54
C GLU A 290 2.99 4.72 -6.38
N GLY A 291 3.37 4.33 -5.16
CA GLY A 291 4.70 3.75 -4.94
C GLY A 291 4.79 2.28 -5.37
N PHE A 292 3.64 1.56 -5.41
CA PHE A 292 3.58 0.17 -5.88
C PHE A 292 2.27 -0.12 -6.62
N GLY A 293 1.13 -0.20 -5.92
CA GLY A 293 -0.15 -0.50 -6.56
C GLY A 293 -0.76 -1.83 -6.09
N LEU A 294 -0.71 -2.15 -4.79
CA LEU A 294 -1.34 -3.36 -4.24
C LEU A 294 -2.78 -3.58 -4.72
N PRO A 295 -3.67 -2.55 -4.80
CA PRO A 295 -5.04 -2.76 -5.24
C PRO A 295 -5.19 -3.34 -6.66
N ILE A 296 -4.27 -3.01 -7.59
CA ILE A 296 -4.34 -3.61 -8.93
C ILE A 296 -3.95 -5.09 -8.91
N LEU A 297 -2.98 -5.48 -8.07
CA LEU A 297 -2.64 -6.91 -7.90
C LEU A 297 -3.75 -7.69 -7.21
N GLU A 298 -4.42 -7.10 -6.22
CA GLU A 298 -5.56 -7.70 -5.54
C GLU A 298 -6.72 -7.94 -6.51
N ALA A 299 -7.04 -6.94 -7.35
CA ALA A 299 -8.04 -7.05 -8.40
C ALA A 299 -7.68 -8.13 -9.43
N MET A 300 -6.44 -8.13 -9.91
CA MET A 300 -5.91 -9.13 -10.85
C MET A 300 -5.96 -10.54 -10.27
N ALA A 301 -5.54 -10.73 -9.03
CA ALA A 301 -5.60 -12.01 -8.33
C ALA A 301 -7.03 -12.54 -8.20
N CYS A 302 -8.02 -11.65 -8.04
CA CYS A 302 -9.44 -11.97 -8.01
C CYS A 302 -10.06 -12.16 -9.41
N GLY A 303 -9.28 -12.10 -10.47
CA GLY A 303 -9.75 -12.25 -11.84
C GLY A 303 -10.58 -11.07 -12.35
N THR A 304 -10.33 -9.86 -11.88
CA THR A 304 -11.03 -8.65 -12.32
C THR A 304 -10.21 -7.94 -13.39
N PRO A 305 -10.78 -7.64 -14.57
CA PRO A 305 -10.12 -6.81 -15.56
C PRO A 305 -9.76 -5.43 -14.99
N VAL A 306 -8.55 -4.94 -15.25
CA VAL A 306 -8.03 -3.70 -14.66
C VAL A 306 -7.84 -2.63 -15.73
N ILE A 307 -8.33 -1.41 -15.43
CA ILE A 307 -7.97 -0.17 -16.13
C ILE A 307 -7.20 0.69 -15.13
N THR A 308 -5.94 0.99 -15.44
CA THR A 308 -5.08 1.73 -14.51
C THR A 308 -4.21 2.76 -15.23
N SER A 309 -3.46 3.55 -14.48
CA SER A 309 -2.63 4.63 -15.01
C SER A 309 -1.37 4.12 -15.72
N ASN A 310 -0.93 4.87 -16.70
CA ASN A 310 0.39 4.71 -17.35
C ASN A 310 1.52 5.46 -16.63
N LEU A 311 1.29 5.95 -15.40
CA LEU A 311 2.25 6.73 -14.61
C LEU A 311 2.77 5.94 -13.39
N SER A 312 3.90 6.40 -12.88
CA SER A 312 4.60 5.89 -11.68
C SER A 312 4.84 4.37 -11.71
N SER A 313 4.54 3.64 -10.64
CA SER A 313 4.75 2.18 -10.56
C SER A 313 3.69 1.35 -11.28
N LEU A 314 2.55 1.92 -11.65
CA LEU A 314 1.41 1.15 -12.15
C LEU A 314 1.67 0.39 -13.46
N PRO A 315 2.36 0.95 -14.48
CA PRO A 315 2.74 0.18 -15.67
C PRO A 315 3.66 -1.00 -15.36
N GLU A 316 4.63 -0.79 -14.46
CA GLU A 316 5.58 -1.80 -14.02
C GLU A 316 4.87 -2.98 -13.33
N ILE A 317 3.89 -2.68 -12.49
CA ILE A 317 3.15 -3.71 -11.74
C ILE A 317 2.10 -4.39 -12.63
N ALA A 318 1.39 -3.64 -13.45
CA ALA A 318 0.37 -4.18 -14.34
C ALA A 318 0.94 -5.04 -15.47
N GLY A 319 2.11 -4.69 -15.99
CA GLY A 319 2.64 -5.30 -17.20
C GLY A 319 1.63 -5.18 -18.37
N ASN A 320 1.44 -6.27 -19.08
CA ASN A 320 0.46 -6.36 -20.19
C ASN A 320 -0.93 -6.84 -19.74
N ALA A 321 -1.17 -6.93 -18.43
CA ALA A 321 -2.40 -7.50 -17.85
C ALA A 321 -3.47 -6.46 -17.51
N ALA A 322 -3.32 -5.21 -17.97
CA ALA A 322 -4.28 -4.14 -17.78
C ALA A 322 -4.35 -3.22 -19.00
N ILE A 323 -5.44 -2.44 -19.08
CA ILE A 323 -5.49 -1.29 -19.97
C ILE A 323 -4.81 -0.13 -19.23
N LEU A 324 -3.74 0.41 -19.84
CA LEU A 324 -3.04 1.57 -19.33
C LEU A 324 -3.61 2.84 -19.96
N VAL A 325 -3.91 3.84 -19.13
CA VAL A 325 -4.49 5.12 -19.56
C VAL A 325 -3.70 6.30 -18.99
N ASN A 326 -3.70 7.42 -19.68
CA ASN A 326 -3.24 8.68 -19.11
C ASN A 326 -4.27 9.17 -18.07
N PRO A 327 -3.94 9.19 -16.78
CA PRO A 327 -4.89 9.56 -15.72
C PRO A 327 -5.31 11.05 -15.78
N ASN A 328 -4.56 11.88 -16.51
CA ASN A 328 -4.88 13.29 -16.75
C ASN A 328 -5.82 13.50 -17.95
N ASN A 329 -6.20 12.43 -18.65
CA ASN A 329 -7.09 12.47 -19.82
C ASN A 329 -8.38 11.69 -19.52
N PRO A 330 -9.46 12.34 -19.03
CA PRO A 330 -10.73 11.69 -18.74
C PRO A 330 -11.38 11.04 -19.98
N GLU A 331 -11.14 11.57 -21.18
CA GLU A 331 -11.62 11.01 -22.46
C GLU A 331 -11.02 9.63 -22.73
N GLU A 332 -9.71 9.47 -22.48
CA GLU A 332 -9.02 8.18 -22.64
C GLU A 332 -9.48 7.15 -21.61
N ILE A 333 -9.70 7.58 -20.36
CA ILE A 333 -10.30 6.73 -19.32
C ILE A 333 -11.70 6.26 -19.77
N ALA A 334 -12.54 7.19 -20.23
CA ALA A 334 -13.90 6.93 -20.71
C ALA A 334 -13.91 5.96 -21.89
N ALA A 335 -13.07 6.19 -22.90
CA ALA A 335 -12.94 5.31 -24.07
C ALA A 335 -12.49 3.90 -23.69
N SER A 336 -11.57 3.77 -22.73
CA SER A 336 -11.09 2.48 -22.22
C SER A 336 -12.18 1.69 -21.49
N ILE A 337 -13.01 2.38 -20.70
CA ILE A 337 -14.17 1.77 -20.04
C ILE A 337 -15.19 1.27 -21.08
N LEU A 338 -15.52 2.08 -22.11
CA LEU A 338 -16.42 1.68 -23.17
C LEU A 338 -15.89 0.45 -23.93
N ARG A 339 -14.63 0.50 -24.34
CA ARG A 339 -13.96 -0.61 -25.04
C ARG A 339 -14.07 -1.91 -24.24
N LEU A 340 -13.83 -1.87 -22.93
CA LEU A 340 -13.93 -3.06 -22.10
C LEU A 340 -15.37 -3.56 -21.95
N CYS A 341 -16.36 -2.69 -21.97
CA CYS A 341 -17.78 -3.05 -21.93
C CYS A 341 -18.25 -3.71 -23.24
N GLU A 342 -17.71 -3.28 -24.37
CA GLU A 342 -18.09 -3.70 -25.70
C GLU A 342 -17.32 -4.94 -26.17
N ASP A 343 -16.20 -5.27 -25.56
CA ASP A 343 -15.32 -6.38 -25.95
C ASP A 343 -15.17 -7.43 -24.84
N PRO A 344 -16.07 -8.44 -24.79
CA PRO A 344 -15.98 -9.53 -23.82
C PRO A 344 -14.70 -10.39 -23.97
N VAL A 345 -14.13 -10.47 -25.18
CA VAL A 345 -12.92 -11.24 -25.45
C VAL A 345 -11.72 -10.53 -24.79
N LEU A 346 -11.65 -9.20 -24.91
CA LEU A 346 -10.66 -8.40 -24.23
C LEU A 346 -10.79 -8.54 -22.71
N ALA A 347 -12.02 -8.47 -22.17
CA ALA A 347 -12.26 -8.62 -20.75
C ALA A 347 -11.76 -9.97 -20.22
N GLU A 348 -12.04 -11.07 -20.93
CA GLU A 348 -11.57 -12.41 -20.55
C GLU A 348 -10.05 -12.56 -20.70
N THR A 349 -9.46 -11.97 -21.74
CA THR A 349 -8.01 -11.94 -21.93
C THR A 349 -7.31 -11.24 -20.76
N LEU A 350 -7.80 -10.06 -20.35
CA LEU A 350 -7.24 -9.31 -19.22
C LEU A 350 -7.46 -10.03 -17.88
N ARG A 351 -8.59 -10.71 -17.70
CA ARG A 351 -8.85 -11.56 -16.54
C ARG A 351 -7.76 -12.61 -16.38
N ASN A 352 -7.52 -13.40 -17.42
CA ASN A 352 -6.56 -14.50 -17.39
C ASN A 352 -5.12 -13.99 -17.26
N ALA A 353 -4.76 -12.95 -18.00
CA ALA A 353 -3.46 -12.30 -17.89
C ALA A 353 -3.23 -11.71 -16.48
N GLY A 354 -4.26 -11.12 -15.87
CA GLY A 354 -4.22 -10.55 -14.53
C GLY A 354 -3.91 -11.60 -13.46
N ILE A 355 -4.60 -12.74 -13.48
CA ILE A 355 -4.36 -13.85 -12.54
C ILE A 355 -2.89 -14.33 -12.63
N LEU A 356 -2.40 -14.53 -13.86
CA LEU A 356 -1.01 -14.93 -14.08
C LEU A 356 -0.04 -13.86 -13.58
N ARG A 357 -0.31 -12.58 -13.88
CA ARG A 357 0.55 -11.48 -13.44
C ARG A 357 0.62 -11.38 -11.92
N ALA A 358 -0.52 -11.45 -11.24
CA ALA A 358 -0.57 -11.38 -9.77
C ALA A 358 0.21 -12.53 -9.10
N SER A 359 0.26 -13.71 -9.72
CA SER A 359 0.99 -14.87 -9.20
C SER A 359 2.53 -14.69 -9.15
N GLU A 360 3.06 -13.72 -9.90
CA GLU A 360 4.50 -13.38 -9.88
C GLU A 360 4.91 -12.62 -8.62
N PHE A 361 3.94 -12.08 -7.85
CA PHE A 361 4.14 -11.27 -6.67
C PHE A 361 3.74 -12.01 -5.40
N SER A 362 4.70 -12.50 -4.65
CA SER A 362 4.41 -13.24 -3.41
C SER A 362 5.12 -12.64 -2.21
N TRP A 363 4.47 -12.63 -1.06
CA TRP A 363 5.07 -12.20 0.21
C TRP A 363 6.29 -13.03 0.58
N LYS A 364 6.28 -14.34 0.22
CA LYS A 364 7.44 -15.22 0.43
C LYS A 364 8.67 -14.71 -0.30
N LYS A 365 8.53 -14.25 -1.56
CA LYS A 365 9.63 -13.65 -2.34
C LYS A 365 10.09 -12.35 -1.68
N THR A 366 9.16 -11.44 -1.35
CA THR A 366 9.45 -10.18 -0.66
C THR A 366 10.29 -10.38 0.60
N VAL A 367 9.87 -11.30 1.47
CA VAL A 367 10.55 -11.57 2.74
C VAL A 367 11.89 -12.26 2.52
N THR A 368 11.98 -13.22 1.60
CA THR A 368 13.22 -13.93 1.30
C THR A 368 14.29 -12.97 0.75
N GLU A 369 13.93 -12.08 -0.18
CA GLU A 369 14.83 -11.05 -0.72
C GLU A 369 15.28 -10.08 0.37
N THR A 370 14.34 -9.68 1.26
CA THR A 370 14.68 -8.81 2.39
C THR A 370 15.65 -9.47 3.37
N ILE A 371 15.46 -10.75 3.71
CA ILE A 371 16.40 -11.50 4.57
C ILE A 371 17.78 -11.62 3.90
N SER A 372 17.81 -11.82 2.60
CA SER A 372 19.08 -11.88 1.83
C SER A 372 19.81 -10.53 1.88
N LEU A 373 19.05 -9.42 1.80
CA LEU A 373 19.59 -8.07 1.94
C LEU A 373 20.12 -7.81 3.36
N TYR A 374 19.46 -8.29 4.41
CA TYR A 374 19.98 -8.20 5.78
C TYR A 374 21.36 -8.81 5.90
N LYS A 375 21.55 -10.01 5.34
CA LYS A 375 22.86 -10.69 5.35
C LYS A 375 23.93 -9.85 4.64
N LYS A 376 23.59 -9.24 3.50
CA LYS A 376 24.51 -8.40 2.73
C LYS A 376 24.93 -7.11 3.46
N ILE A 377 24.06 -6.54 4.29
CA ILE A 377 24.34 -5.28 5.01
C ILE A 377 25.19 -5.56 6.26
N ILE A 378 25.03 -6.73 6.89
CA ILE A 378 25.71 -7.07 8.15
C ILE A 378 27.11 -7.65 7.90
N LEU A 379 27.34 -8.31 6.77
CA LEU A 379 28.64 -8.85 6.36
C LEU A 379 29.51 -7.77 5.75
#